data_9a8c99545d4dbb572337d9d303605524
#
_entry.id   9a8c99545d4dbb572337d9d303605524
#
_cell.length_a   1.000
_cell.length_b   1.000
_cell.length_c   1.000
_cell.angle_alpha   90.00
_cell.angle_beta   90.00
_cell.angle_gamma   90.00
#
_symmetry.space_group_name_H-M   'P 1'
#
loop_
_entity.id
_entity.type
_entity.pdbx_description
1 polymer ?
#
loop_
_entity_poly.entity_id
_entity_poly.type
_entity_poly.pdbx_seq_one_letter_code
_entity_poly.pdbx_strand_id
1 'polypeptide(L)'
;MDAYIEFRNVVKKFDDFVALDHVSLQIPKGAFVTLLGPSGCGKTTLMRQLAGFSEPEEGDVLVDGKRMNGLPPFKRNTPLVFQEYALFPHMTVYENISYGLKLKKAPKEEKDRKVAEMLEMFNLQGLDGRFPKQLSGGQQQRVAFARALVMGQEILLLDEPLSNLDAKLRVEVRTELRQIQQKFGITTMYVTHDQDEALSMSDIIAVMRKGRIEQVGTPWEIYFRPANRFVADFVGTVN
;
A
#
# COMPACT_ATOMS: atom_id res chain seq x y z
N MET A 1 19.84 0.56 10.25
CA MET A 1 19.43 -0.10 8.99
C MET A 1 19.24 0.99 7.97
N ASP A 2 19.78 0.81 6.78
CA ASP A 2 19.66 1.83 5.74
C ASP A 2 18.21 1.91 5.27
N ALA A 3 17.69 3.13 5.13
CA ALA A 3 16.33 3.36 4.68
C ALA A 3 16.21 3.01 3.19
N TYR A 4 15.25 2.15 2.83
CA TYR A 4 14.96 1.80 1.44
C TYR A 4 14.01 2.82 0.79
N ILE A 5 12.99 3.26 1.53
CA ILE A 5 12.14 4.40 1.16
C ILE A 5 12.36 5.49 2.20
N GLU A 6 12.54 6.72 1.76
CA GLU A 6 12.75 7.84 2.66
C GLU A 6 11.96 9.07 2.22
N PHE A 7 11.24 9.64 3.15
CA PHE A 7 10.64 10.97 3.04
C PHE A 7 11.48 11.93 3.89
N ARG A 8 11.94 13.03 3.32
CA ARG A 8 12.76 14.04 3.99
C ARG A 8 12.05 15.38 4.00
N ASN A 9 11.54 15.80 5.14
CA ASN A 9 10.89 17.10 5.36
C ASN A 9 9.85 17.44 4.28
N VAL A 10 9.00 16.47 3.93
CA VAL A 10 8.01 16.60 2.85
C VAL A 10 6.89 17.54 3.28
N VAL A 11 6.67 18.60 2.49
CA VAL A 11 5.56 19.53 2.63
C VAL A 11 4.65 19.40 1.42
N LYS A 12 3.32 19.36 1.67
CA LYS A 12 2.30 19.38 0.62
C LYS A 12 1.16 20.31 1.02
N LYS A 13 0.83 21.23 0.15
CA LYS A 13 -0.30 22.15 0.29
C LYS A 13 -1.30 21.95 -0.84
N PHE A 14 -2.56 22.17 -0.56
CA PHE A 14 -3.63 22.30 -1.52
C PHE A 14 -4.33 23.62 -1.21
N ASP A 15 -4.11 24.62 -2.03
CA ASP A 15 -4.47 26.01 -1.78
C ASP A 15 -3.96 26.45 -0.39
N ASP A 16 -4.85 26.85 0.52
CA ASP A 16 -4.50 27.29 1.89
C ASP A 16 -4.39 26.11 2.88
N PHE A 17 -4.71 24.88 2.46
CA PHE A 17 -4.68 23.71 3.34
C PHE A 17 -3.35 22.97 3.29
N VAL A 18 -2.66 22.87 4.44
CA VAL A 18 -1.43 22.11 4.59
C VAL A 18 -1.78 20.63 4.84
N ALA A 19 -1.63 19.79 3.81
CA ALA A 19 -1.93 18.37 3.87
C ALA A 19 -0.79 17.55 4.48
N LEU A 20 0.47 17.96 4.23
CA LEU A 20 1.68 17.41 4.84
C LEU A 20 2.55 18.56 5.33
N ASP A 21 3.01 18.46 6.57
CA ASP A 21 3.75 19.50 7.25
C ASP A 21 5.09 18.92 7.78
N HIS A 22 6.16 19.09 6.98
CA HIS A 22 7.53 18.63 7.25
C HIS A 22 7.63 17.15 7.64
N VAL A 23 6.93 16.28 6.90
CA VAL A 23 6.90 14.85 7.19
C VAL A 23 8.23 14.20 6.82
N SER A 24 8.83 13.52 7.80
CA SER A 24 10.01 12.68 7.60
C SER A 24 9.72 11.26 8.08
N LEU A 25 10.01 10.26 7.23
CA LEU A 25 9.78 8.85 7.52
C LEU A 25 10.80 7.99 6.79
N GLN A 26 11.35 7.00 7.48
CA GLN A 26 12.26 6.01 6.92
C GLN A 26 11.62 4.62 6.97
N ILE A 27 11.65 3.91 5.85
CA ILE A 27 11.06 2.58 5.68
C ILE A 27 12.19 1.62 5.27
N PRO A 28 12.51 0.60 6.10
CA PRO A 28 13.48 -0.42 5.75
C PRO A 28 13.02 -1.29 4.59
N LYS A 29 13.96 -1.87 3.83
CA LYS A 29 13.65 -2.84 2.77
C LYS A 29 12.94 -4.07 3.35
N GLY A 30 11.87 -4.52 2.68
CA GLY A 30 11.09 -5.68 3.08
C GLY A 30 10.15 -5.45 4.27
N ALA A 31 10.13 -4.25 4.87
CA ALA A 31 9.24 -3.95 5.98
C ALA A 31 7.79 -3.72 5.51
N PHE A 32 6.84 -4.09 6.36
CA PHE A 32 5.43 -3.72 6.25
C PHE A 32 5.19 -2.50 7.14
N VAL A 33 5.05 -1.32 6.53
CA VAL A 33 4.86 -0.06 7.26
C VAL A 33 3.44 0.47 7.07
N THR A 34 2.75 0.70 8.18
CA THR A 34 1.38 1.25 8.15
C THR A 34 1.37 2.73 8.51
N LEU A 35 0.73 3.53 7.67
CA LEU A 35 0.30 4.88 8.01
C LEU A 35 -1.08 4.78 8.67
N LEU A 36 -1.14 5.07 9.95
CA LEU A 36 -2.35 5.00 10.77
C LEU A 36 -2.78 6.41 11.21
N GLY A 37 -4.06 6.70 11.19
CA GLY A 37 -4.58 7.99 11.66
C GLY A 37 -5.98 8.30 11.18
N PRO A 38 -6.63 9.34 11.69
CA PRO A 38 -7.99 9.72 11.31
C PRO A 38 -8.08 10.13 9.83
N SER A 39 -9.30 10.13 9.30
CA SER A 39 -9.54 10.58 7.92
C SER A 39 -9.06 12.02 7.73
N GLY A 40 -8.47 12.31 6.57
CA GLY A 40 -7.97 13.65 6.23
C GLY A 40 -6.65 14.06 6.92
N CYS A 41 -5.96 13.16 7.66
CA CYS A 41 -4.69 13.53 8.31
C CYS A 41 -3.45 13.50 7.40
N GLY A 42 -3.58 13.16 6.10
CA GLY A 42 -2.47 13.20 5.14
C GLY A 42 -1.91 11.85 4.68
N LYS A 43 -2.40 10.70 5.18
CA LYS A 43 -1.88 9.35 4.85
C LYS A 43 -1.84 9.06 3.34
N THR A 44 -2.99 9.15 2.67
CA THR A 44 -3.11 8.95 1.23
C THR A 44 -2.29 9.98 0.45
N THR A 45 -2.19 11.22 0.94
CA THR A 45 -1.35 12.26 0.33
C THR A 45 0.12 11.86 0.38
N LEU A 46 0.63 11.38 1.51
CA LEU A 46 2.01 10.93 1.66
C LEU A 46 2.30 9.72 0.76
N MET A 47 1.40 8.74 0.69
CA MET A 47 1.51 7.61 -0.21
C MET A 47 1.52 8.03 -1.69
N ARG A 48 0.67 9.00 -2.07
CA ARG A 48 0.63 9.55 -3.45
C ARG A 48 1.90 10.29 -3.84
N GLN A 49 2.63 10.88 -2.88
CA GLN A 49 3.97 11.44 -3.13
C GLN A 49 4.94 10.34 -3.59
N LEU A 50 4.95 9.18 -2.93
CA LEU A 50 5.78 8.04 -3.32
C LEU A 50 5.37 7.46 -4.67
N ALA A 51 4.05 7.32 -4.91
CA ALA A 51 3.51 6.81 -6.15
C ALA A 51 3.69 7.76 -7.36
N GLY A 52 4.00 9.04 -7.13
CA GLY A 52 4.18 10.06 -8.18
C GLY A 52 2.89 10.66 -8.71
N PHE A 53 1.77 10.48 -8.01
CA PHE A 53 0.50 11.13 -8.34
C PHE A 53 0.40 12.57 -7.83
N SER A 54 1.33 12.95 -6.97
CA SER A 54 1.45 14.32 -6.46
C SER A 54 2.91 14.60 -6.13
N GLU A 55 3.36 15.82 -6.32
CA GLU A 55 4.73 16.24 -6.02
C GLU A 55 4.73 17.08 -4.73
N PRO A 56 5.78 16.96 -3.89
CA PRO A 56 5.94 17.83 -2.74
C PRO A 56 6.31 19.26 -3.17
N GLU A 57 5.89 20.27 -2.41
CA GLU A 57 6.38 21.64 -2.55
C GLU A 57 7.78 21.78 -1.97
N GLU A 58 8.04 21.08 -0.84
CA GLU A 58 9.35 21.07 -0.19
C GLU A 58 9.70 19.64 0.22
N GLY A 59 11.00 19.38 0.33
CA GLY A 59 11.51 18.07 0.73
C GLY A 59 11.66 17.09 -0.41
N ASP A 60 12.08 15.89 -0.07
CA ASP A 60 12.43 14.85 -1.03
C ASP A 60 11.77 13.52 -0.69
N VAL A 61 11.44 12.77 -1.74
CA VAL A 61 11.06 11.34 -1.66
C VAL A 61 12.15 10.54 -2.36
N LEU A 62 12.74 9.59 -1.62
CA LEU A 62 13.81 8.73 -2.16
C LEU A 62 13.40 7.25 -2.09
N VAL A 63 13.87 6.48 -3.07
CA VAL A 63 13.80 5.02 -3.09
C VAL A 63 15.18 4.50 -3.43
N ASP A 64 15.74 3.64 -2.59
CA ASP A 64 17.09 3.11 -2.73
C ASP A 64 18.13 4.23 -2.95
N GLY A 65 18.05 5.30 -2.16
CA GLY A 65 18.88 6.49 -2.26
C GLY A 65 18.63 7.38 -3.49
N LYS A 66 17.75 6.99 -4.41
CA LYS A 66 17.44 7.74 -5.63
C LYS A 66 16.26 8.67 -5.41
N ARG A 67 16.40 9.94 -5.77
CA ARG A 67 15.33 10.93 -5.69
C ARG A 67 14.22 10.64 -6.70
N MET A 68 12.98 10.57 -6.21
CA MET A 68 11.79 10.27 -7.01
C MET A 68 11.05 11.52 -7.49
N ASN A 69 11.31 12.69 -6.90
CA ASN A 69 10.65 13.93 -7.29
C ASN A 69 10.83 14.21 -8.80
N GLY A 70 9.75 14.67 -9.46
CA GLY A 70 9.73 14.92 -10.90
C GLY A 70 9.63 13.67 -11.79
N LEU A 71 9.69 12.45 -11.22
CA LEU A 71 9.48 11.23 -11.99
C LEU A 71 7.98 10.90 -12.07
N PRO A 72 7.44 10.67 -13.27
CA PRO A 72 6.04 10.29 -13.42
C PRO A 72 5.77 8.88 -12.85
N PRO A 73 4.51 8.54 -12.47
CA PRO A 73 4.16 7.28 -11.82
C PRO A 73 4.66 6.03 -12.54
N PHE A 74 4.57 5.97 -13.87
CA PHE A 74 4.97 4.81 -14.66
C PHE A 74 6.48 4.53 -14.66
N LYS A 75 7.32 5.46 -14.16
CA LYS A 75 8.77 5.29 -14.01
C LYS A 75 9.19 4.92 -12.57
N ARG A 76 8.28 4.97 -11.60
CA ARG A 76 8.62 4.78 -10.18
C ARG A 76 8.64 3.32 -9.72
N ASN A 77 8.07 2.40 -10.47
CA ASN A 77 7.94 0.99 -10.08
C ASN A 77 7.30 0.78 -8.69
N THR A 78 6.36 1.63 -8.32
CA THR A 78 5.62 1.62 -7.05
C THR A 78 4.13 1.38 -7.32
N PRO A 79 3.72 0.12 -7.61
CA PRO A 79 2.30 -0.17 -7.88
C PRO A 79 1.45 0.21 -6.68
N LEU A 80 0.30 0.82 -6.97
CA LEU A 80 -0.68 1.24 -6.01
C LEU A 80 -2.00 0.48 -6.22
N VAL A 81 -2.48 -0.15 -5.16
CA VAL A 81 -3.83 -0.71 -5.08
C VAL A 81 -4.71 0.29 -4.36
N PHE A 82 -5.73 0.77 -5.07
CA PHE A 82 -6.70 1.72 -4.56
C PHE A 82 -7.80 1.04 -3.76
N GLN A 83 -8.50 1.78 -2.94
CA GLN A 83 -9.64 1.35 -2.13
C GLN A 83 -10.73 0.64 -2.98
N GLU A 84 -11.00 1.11 -4.19
CA GLU A 84 -11.97 0.52 -5.12
C GLU A 84 -11.37 -0.52 -6.07
N TYR A 85 -10.14 -1.02 -5.75
CA TYR A 85 -9.38 -1.99 -6.54
C TYR A 85 -9.02 -1.54 -7.97
N ALA A 86 -9.77 -0.61 -8.57
CA ALA A 86 -9.58 -0.04 -9.90
C ALA A 86 -9.31 -1.10 -10.99
N LEU A 87 -10.03 -2.23 -10.94
CA LEU A 87 -9.96 -3.24 -11.99
C LEU A 87 -10.56 -2.70 -13.29
N PHE A 88 -10.00 -3.11 -14.42
CA PHE A 88 -10.54 -2.80 -15.73
C PHE A 88 -11.81 -3.63 -15.97
N PRO A 89 -13.03 -3.03 -15.97
CA PRO A 89 -14.28 -3.79 -15.93
C PRO A 89 -14.57 -4.54 -17.24
N HIS A 90 -13.95 -4.12 -18.34
CA HIS A 90 -14.06 -4.70 -19.68
C HIS A 90 -13.00 -5.74 -19.98
N MET A 91 -12.12 -6.04 -19.03
CA MET A 91 -11.05 -7.05 -19.13
C MET A 91 -11.35 -8.23 -18.21
N THR A 92 -10.97 -9.42 -18.64
CA THR A 92 -11.02 -10.63 -17.80
C THR A 92 -10.01 -10.56 -16.66
N VAL A 93 -10.03 -11.52 -15.73
CA VAL A 93 -9.02 -11.68 -14.67
C VAL A 93 -7.63 -11.83 -15.29
N TYR A 94 -7.47 -12.73 -16.29
CA TYR A 94 -6.21 -12.90 -17.01
C TYR A 94 -5.70 -11.58 -17.61
N GLU A 95 -6.58 -10.84 -18.28
CA GLU A 95 -6.21 -9.58 -18.94
C GLU A 95 -5.87 -8.49 -17.94
N ASN A 96 -6.60 -8.40 -16.80
CA ASN A 96 -6.26 -7.50 -15.71
C ASN A 96 -4.87 -7.79 -15.15
N ILE A 97 -4.58 -9.04 -14.79
CA ILE A 97 -3.29 -9.43 -14.23
C ILE A 97 -2.17 -9.21 -15.25
N SER A 98 -2.36 -9.65 -16.49
CA SER A 98 -1.33 -9.57 -17.54
C SER A 98 -1.12 -8.18 -18.12
N TYR A 99 -1.91 -7.17 -17.74
CA TYR A 99 -1.92 -5.84 -18.38
C TYR A 99 -0.54 -5.18 -18.38
N GLY A 100 0.15 -5.16 -17.25
CA GLY A 100 1.51 -4.59 -17.15
C GLY A 100 2.53 -5.32 -18.03
N LEU A 101 2.44 -6.65 -18.11
CA LEU A 101 3.28 -7.48 -18.98
C LEU A 101 3.01 -7.21 -20.47
N LYS A 102 1.73 -6.96 -20.82
CA LYS A 102 1.33 -6.57 -22.20
C LYS A 102 1.95 -5.24 -22.58
N LEU A 103 1.93 -4.23 -21.70
CA LEU A 103 2.56 -2.92 -21.95
C LEU A 103 4.08 -3.04 -22.15
N LYS A 104 4.74 -3.95 -21.42
CA LYS A 104 6.17 -4.27 -21.62
C LYS A 104 6.44 -5.16 -22.84
N LYS A 105 5.42 -5.52 -23.62
CA LYS A 105 5.53 -6.40 -24.80
C LYS A 105 6.14 -7.77 -24.47
N ALA A 106 5.90 -8.28 -23.25
CA ALA A 106 6.38 -9.60 -22.85
C ALA A 106 5.83 -10.70 -23.78
N PRO A 107 6.62 -11.75 -24.10
CA PRO A 107 6.16 -12.89 -24.89
C PRO A 107 4.93 -13.56 -24.27
N LYS A 108 4.12 -14.23 -25.11
CA LYS A 108 2.89 -14.90 -24.64
C LYS A 108 3.18 -15.94 -23.56
N GLU A 109 4.19 -16.76 -23.78
CA GLU A 109 4.60 -17.81 -22.84
C GLU A 109 4.99 -17.27 -21.47
N GLU A 110 5.73 -16.12 -21.42
CA GLU A 110 6.06 -15.46 -20.17
C GLU A 110 4.82 -14.91 -19.45
N LYS A 111 3.89 -14.31 -20.21
CA LYS A 111 2.61 -13.83 -19.66
C LYS A 111 1.81 -14.97 -19.07
N ASP A 112 1.62 -16.07 -19.83
CA ASP A 112 0.83 -17.22 -19.41
C ASP A 112 1.42 -17.83 -18.12
N ARG A 113 2.75 -18.00 -18.07
CA ARG A 113 3.44 -18.53 -16.88
C ARG A 113 3.26 -17.60 -15.65
N LYS A 114 3.55 -16.31 -15.79
CA LYS A 114 3.45 -15.35 -14.68
C LYS A 114 2.00 -15.19 -14.19
N VAL A 115 1.03 -15.18 -15.10
CA VAL A 115 -0.38 -15.12 -14.70
C VAL A 115 -0.79 -16.38 -13.97
N ALA A 116 -0.39 -17.57 -14.43
CA ALA A 116 -0.67 -18.82 -13.75
C ALA A 116 -0.08 -18.84 -12.32
N GLU A 117 1.16 -18.37 -12.14
CA GLU A 117 1.79 -18.20 -10.82
C GLU A 117 0.96 -17.27 -9.90
N MET A 118 0.45 -16.17 -10.44
CA MET A 118 -0.39 -15.23 -9.67
C MET A 118 -1.77 -15.83 -9.34
N LEU A 119 -2.40 -16.54 -10.29
CA LEU A 119 -3.68 -17.20 -10.04
C LEU A 119 -3.56 -18.26 -8.94
N GLU A 120 -2.49 -19.02 -8.92
CA GLU A 120 -2.21 -19.99 -7.86
C GLU A 120 -1.96 -19.31 -6.52
N MET A 121 -1.09 -18.29 -6.50
CA MET A 121 -0.72 -17.55 -5.29
C MET A 121 -1.90 -16.91 -4.57
N PHE A 122 -2.85 -16.39 -5.33
CA PHE A 122 -4.01 -15.68 -4.80
C PHE A 122 -5.29 -16.51 -4.76
N ASN A 123 -5.19 -17.86 -4.93
CA ASN A 123 -6.34 -18.77 -4.95
C ASN A 123 -7.44 -18.34 -5.93
N LEU A 124 -7.05 -18.02 -7.18
CA LEU A 124 -7.92 -17.54 -8.25
C LEU A 124 -8.01 -18.54 -9.42
N GLN A 125 -7.56 -19.79 -9.24
CA GLN A 125 -7.58 -20.80 -10.29
C GLN A 125 -9.00 -21.03 -10.83
N GLY A 126 -9.12 -21.13 -12.16
CA GLY A 126 -10.41 -21.30 -12.85
C GLY A 126 -11.25 -20.04 -12.97
N LEU A 127 -10.72 -18.87 -12.54
CA LEU A 127 -11.39 -17.57 -12.67
C LEU A 127 -10.80 -16.70 -13.78
N ASP A 128 -9.78 -17.15 -14.49
CA ASP A 128 -9.00 -16.42 -15.49
C ASP A 128 -9.85 -15.80 -16.61
N GLY A 129 -10.90 -16.50 -17.04
CA GLY A 129 -11.85 -16.02 -18.06
C GLY A 129 -12.98 -15.12 -17.53
N ARG A 130 -13.13 -14.94 -16.21
CA ARG A 130 -14.21 -14.12 -15.63
C ARG A 130 -13.89 -12.63 -15.70
N PHE A 131 -14.97 -11.84 -15.79
CA PHE A 131 -14.90 -10.37 -15.67
C PHE A 131 -15.07 -9.93 -14.21
N PRO A 132 -14.56 -8.75 -13.80
CA PRO A 132 -14.68 -8.24 -12.43
C PRO A 132 -16.08 -8.30 -11.85
N LYS A 133 -17.12 -7.98 -12.62
CA LYS A 133 -18.53 -8.03 -12.19
C LYS A 133 -19.03 -9.43 -11.77
N GLN A 134 -18.29 -10.49 -12.13
CA GLN A 134 -18.64 -11.89 -11.84
C GLN A 134 -17.90 -12.42 -10.60
N LEU A 135 -17.11 -11.55 -9.94
CA LEU A 135 -16.27 -11.88 -8.79
C LEU A 135 -16.86 -11.30 -7.50
N SER A 136 -16.64 -11.99 -6.38
CA SER A 136 -16.87 -11.41 -5.05
C SER A 136 -15.89 -10.27 -4.77
N GLY A 137 -16.18 -9.41 -3.79
CA GLY A 137 -15.27 -8.32 -3.40
C GLY A 137 -13.87 -8.80 -3.04
N GLY A 138 -13.75 -9.88 -2.26
CA GLY A 138 -12.45 -10.47 -1.94
C GLY A 138 -11.71 -11.04 -3.15
N GLN A 139 -12.43 -11.63 -4.13
CA GLN A 139 -11.81 -12.08 -5.37
C GLN A 139 -11.33 -10.90 -6.22
N GLN A 140 -12.10 -9.82 -6.31
CA GLN A 140 -11.67 -8.59 -7.01
C GLN A 140 -10.41 -8.01 -6.39
N GLN A 141 -10.33 -7.98 -5.07
CA GLN A 141 -9.17 -7.50 -4.34
C GLN A 141 -7.92 -8.36 -4.62
N ARG A 142 -8.06 -9.69 -4.56
CA ARG A 142 -6.96 -10.62 -4.90
C ARG A 142 -6.48 -10.43 -6.34
N VAL A 143 -7.38 -10.18 -7.29
CA VAL A 143 -7.01 -9.84 -8.67
C VAL A 143 -6.23 -8.52 -8.73
N ALA A 144 -6.61 -7.50 -7.93
CA ALA A 144 -5.87 -6.25 -7.86
C ALA A 144 -4.45 -6.43 -7.30
N PHE A 145 -4.29 -7.25 -6.26
CA PHE A 145 -2.97 -7.62 -5.73
C PHE A 145 -2.13 -8.40 -6.76
N ALA A 146 -2.72 -9.41 -7.40
CA ALA A 146 -2.06 -10.17 -8.45
C ALA A 146 -1.57 -9.27 -9.60
N ARG A 147 -2.41 -8.33 -10.06
CA ARG A 147 -2.05 -7.32 -11.06
C ARG A 147 -0.89 -6.44 -10.62
N ALA A 148 -0.89 -6.01 -9.35
CA ALA A 148 0.18 -5.18 -8.81
C ALA A 148 1.52 -5.92 -8.71
N LEU A 149 1.50 -7.23 -8.43
CA LEU A 149 2.71 -8.00 -8.15
C LEU A 149 3.25 -8.80 -9.34
N VAL A 150 2.46 -9.03 -10.41
CA VAL A 150 2.88 -9.83 -11.57
C VAL A 150 4.17 -9.35 -12.25
N MET A 151 4.50 -8.09 -12.06
CA MET A 151 5.69 -7.46 -12.62
C MET A 151 6.95 -7.67 -11.78
N GLY A 152 6.86 -8.33 -10.61
CA GLY A 152 7.98 -8.56 -9.70
C GLY A 152 8.48 -7.28 -9.02
N GLN A 153 7.58 -6.39 -8.62
CA GLN A 153 7.94 -5.14 -7.96
C GLN A 153 8.39 -5.38 -6.52
N GLU A 154 9.40 -4.64 -6.07
CA GLU A 154 9.92 -4.71 -4.70
C GLU A 154 9.15 -3.82 -3.70
N ILE A 155 8.28 -2.93 -4.20
CA ILE A 155 7.46 -2.03 -3.41
C ILE A 155 5.99 -2.28 -3.74
N LEU A 156 5.12 -2.24 -2.74
CA LEU A 156 3.67 -2.33 -2.88
C LEU A 156 3.01 -1.24 -2.03
N LEU A 157 2.13 -0.45 -2.65
CA LEU A 157 1.37 0.60 -1.99
C LEU A 157 -0.10 0.18 -1.90
N LEU A 158 -0.71 0.31 -0.73
CA LEU A 158 -2.05 -0.15 -0.44
C LEU A 158 -2.84 0.96 0.26
N ASP A 159 -3.81 1.56 -0.45
CA ASP A 159 -4.65 2.67 0.07
C ASP A 159 -6.00 2.14 0.52
N GLU A 160 -6.16 1.89 1.82
CA GLU A 160 -7.36 1.32 2.48
C GLU A 160 -7.94 0.07 1.78
N PRO A 161 -7.11 -0.92 1.43
CA PRO A 161 -7.52 -1.98 0.50
C PRO A 161 -8.56 -2.95 1.07
N LEU A 162 -8.77 -2.97 2.41
CA LEU A 162 -9.69 -3.89 3.08
C LEU A 162 -11.01 -3.23 3.50
N SER A 163 -11.17 -1.92 3.27
CA SER A 163 -12.32 -1.14 3.78
C SER A 163 -13.68 -1.60 3.23
N ASN A 164 -13.72 -2.16 2.01
CA ASN A 164 -14.94 -2.60 1.33
C ASN A 164 -15.30 -4.08 1.62
N LEU A 165 -14.58 -4.76 2.52
CA LEU A 165 -14.84 -6.16 2.88
C LEU A 165 -15.62 -6.27 4.18
N ASP A 166 -16.42 -7.33 4.30
CA ASP A 166 -17.01 -7.73 5.58
C ASP A 166 -15.94 -8.16 6.59
N ALA A 167 -16.28 -8.16 7.89
CA ALA A 167 -15.33 -8.39 8.95
C ALA A 167 -14.63 -9.76 8.88
N LYS A 168 -15.35 -10.83 8.46
CA LYS A 168 -14.77 -12.16 8.37
C LYS A 168 -13.76 -12.25 7.23
N LEU A 169 -14.15 -11.80 6.04
CA LEU A 169 -13.30 -11.80 4.86
C LEU A 169 -12.08 -10.89 5.04
N ARG A 170 -12.23 -9.77 5.76
CA ARG A 170 -11.14 -8.85 6.10
C ARG A 170 -10.03 -9.57 6.87
N VAL A 171 -10.37 -10.38 7.88
CA VAL A 171 -9.39 -11.15 8.67
C VAL A 171 -8.65 -12.17 7.81
N GLU A 172 -9.36 -12.88 6.92
CA GLU A 172 -8.76 -13.87 6.02
C GLU A 172 -7.78 -13.22 5.05
N VAL A 173 -8.21 -12.18 4.34
CA VAL A 173 -7.38 -11.47 3.34
C VAL A 173 -6.19 -10.75 3.98
N ARG A 174 -6.36 -10.20 5.18
CA ARG A 174 -5.27 -9.59 5.96
C ARG A 174 -4.14 -10.59 6.22
N THR A 175 -4.49 -11.79 6.66
CA THR A 175 -3.53 -12.86 6.94
C THR A 175 -2.80 -13.31 5.65
N GLU A 176 -3.55 -13.52 4.57
CA GLU A 176 -2.98 -13.89 3.27
C GLU A 176 -2.02 -12.81 2.74
N LEU A 177 -2.42 -11.54 2.80
CA LEU A 177 -1.60 -10.43 2.33
C LEU A 177 -0.27 -10.36 3.09
N ARG A 178 -0.31 -10.51 4.42
CA ARG A 178 0.91 -10.51 5.23
C ARG A 178 1.83 -11.70 4.89
N GLN A 179 1.29 -12.89 4.70
CA GLN A 179 2.06 -14.08 4.29
C GLN A 179 2.74 -13.87 2.92
N ILE A 180 2.01 -13.32 1.94
CA ILE A 180 2.56 -13.03 0.62
C ILE A 180 3.67 -11.99 0.73
N GLN A 181 3.46 -10.91 1.47
CA GLN A 181 4.44 -9.85 1.67
C GLN A 181 5.74 -10.42 2.28
N GLN A 182 5.64 -11.25 3.31
CA GLN A 182 6.78 -11.90 3.95
C GLN A 182 7.50 -12.87 3.00
N LYS A 183 6.74 -13.73 2.30
CA LYS A 183 7.29 -14.73 1.38
C LYS A 183 8.14 -14.10 0.27
N PHE A 184 7.74 -12.92 -0.22
CA PHE A 184 8.42 -12.24 -1.33
C PHE A 184 9.34 -11.11 -0.86
N GLY A 185 9.39 -10.79 0.43
CA GLY A 185 10.21 -9.71 0.96
C GLY A 185 9.83 -8.33 0.40
N ILE A 186 8.55 -8.11 0.08
CA ILE A 186 8.06 -6.88 -0.55
C ILE A 186 8.01 -5.76 0.49
N THR A 187 8.62 -4.62 0.19
CA THR A 187 8.46 -3.41 1.02
C THR A 187 7.06 -2.87 0.82
N THR A 188 6.25 -2.85 1.87
CA THR A 188 4.83 -2.46 1.77
C THR A 188 4.55 -1.20 2.56
N MET A 189 3.92 -0.22 1.91
CA MET A 189 3.34 0.94 2.58
C MET A 189 1.82 0.81 2.54
N TYR A 190 1.22 0.71 3.71
CA TYR A 190 -0.19 0.45 3.93
C TYR A 190 -0.89 1.64 4.58
N VAL A 191 -1.99 2.09 4.04
CA VAL A 191 -2.82 3.15 4.62
C VAL A 191 -4.09 2.53 5.19
N THR A 192 -4.38 2.83 6.44
CA THR A 192 -5.66 2.47 7.09
C THR A 192 -6.02 3.46 8.20
N HIS A 193 -7.27 3.44 8.59
CA HIS A 193 -7.75 4.04 9.83
C HIS A 193 -8.14 2.97 10.86
N ASP A 194 -8.03 1.67 10.51
CA ASP A 194 -8.34 0.53 11.36
C ASP A 194 -7.10 0.16 12.19
N GLN A 195 -7.27 0.20 13.51
CA GLN A 195 -6.20 -0.08 14.48
C GLN A 195 -5.82 -1.57 14.50
N ASP A 196 -6.81 -2.47 14.37
CA ASP A 196 -6.58 -3.90 14.36
C ASP A 196 -5.76 -4.33 13.15
N GLU A 197 -5.99 -3.70 12.00
CA GLU A 197 -5.17 -3.91 10.81
C GLU A 197 -3.72 -3.48 11.08
N ALA A 198 -3.54 -2.25 11.57
CA ALA A 198 -2.22 -1.70 11.84
C ALA A 198 -1.45 -2.55 12.87
N LEU A 199 -2.06 -2.87 14.01
CA LEU A 199 -1.40 -3.61 15.09
C LEU A 199 -1.06 -5.07 14.72
N SER A 200 -1.88 -5.71 13.86
CA SER A 200 -1.70 -7.14 13.52
C SER A 200 -0.81 -7.41 12.33
N MET A 201 -0.64 -6.44 11.41
CA MET A 201 0.06 -6.67 10.15
C MET A 201 1.45 -6.01 10.09
N SER A 202 1.67 -4.94 10.85
CA SER A 202 2.81 -4.06 10.64
C SER A 202 4.08 -4.52 11.34
N ASP A 203 5.21 -4.26 10.73
CA ASP A 203 6.51 -4.24 11.41
C ASP A 203 6.73 -2.86 12.07
N ILE A 204 6.25 -1.79 11.40
CA ILE A 204 6.35 -0.40 11.84
C ILE A 204 5.01 0.30 11.59
N ILE A 205 4.58 1.10 12.55
CA ILE A 205 3.40 1.97 12.43
C ILE A 205 3.87 3.43 12.54
N ALA A 206 3.45 4.25 11.59
CA ALA A 206 3.57 5.70 11.65
C ALA A 206 2.18 6.30 11.93
N VAL A 207 1.97 6.80 13.14
CA VAL A 207 0.72 7.44 13.53
C VAL A 207 0.72 8.89 13.08
N MET A 208 -0.27 9.26 12.26
CA MET A 208 -0.37 10.59 11.66
C MET A 208 -1.54 11.39 12.20
N ARG A 209 -1.35 12.71 12.35
CA ARG A 209 -2.36 13.67 12.72
C ARG A 209 -2.09 15.01 12.07
N LYS A 210 -3.11 15.64 11.45
CA LYS A 210 -3.05 16.98 10.87
C LYS A 210 -1.78 17.24 10.03
N GLY A 211 -1.46 16.31 9.13
CA GLY A 211 -0.31 16.42 8.22
C GLY A 211 1.05 16.12 8.83
N ARG A 212 1.14 15.72 10.10
CA ARG A 212 2.39 15.40 10.81
C ARG A 212 2.42 13.96 11.30
N ILE A 213 3.61 13.42 11.52
CA ILE A 213 3.81 12.15 12.22
C ILE A 213 3.93 12.45 13.71
N GLU A 214 3.05 11.83 14.50
CA GLU A 214 3.04 11.95 15.96
C GLU A 214 3.98 10.93 16.63
N GLN A 215 4.04 9.71 16.08
CA GLN A 215 4.93 8.65 16.56
C GLN A 215 5.22 7.65 15.43
N VAL A 216 6.42 7.11 15.41
CA VAL A 216 6.82 5.93 14.62
C VAL A 216 7.36 4.89 15.59
N GLY A 217 6.94 3.64 15.43
CA GLY A 217 7.39 2.54 16.28
C GLY A 217 6.82 1.21 15.85
N THR A 218 7.24 0.14 16.52
CA THR A 218 6.63 -1.18 16.41
C THR A 218 5.20 -1.17 16.96
N PRO A 219 4.32 -2.12 16.56
CA PRO A 219 2.98 -2.25 17.16
C PRO A 219 3.00 -2.26 18.69
N TRP A 220 3.99 -2.94 19.29
CA TRP A 220 4.14 -2.99 20.73
C TRP A 220 4.45 -1.60 21.33
N GLU A 221 5.37 -0.83 20.73
CA GLU A 221 5.72 0.51 21.22
C GLU A 221 4.54 1.49 21.08
N ILE A 222 3.83 1.43 19.96
CA ILE A 222 2.66 2.28 19.71
C ILE A 222 1.55 2.02 20.74
N TYR A 223 1.31 0.74 21.09
CA TYR A 223 0.25 0.35 22.02
C TYR A 223 0.65 0.57 23.49
N PHE A 224 1.85 0.15 23.91
CA PHE A 224 2.25 0.16 25.32
C PHE A 224 3.09 1.37 25.74
N ARG A 225 3.62 2.13 24.79
CA ARG A 225 4.46 3.32 25.02
C ARG A 225 4.06 4.49 24.11
N PRO A 226 2.79 4.91 24.15
CA PRO A 226 2.33 6.03 23.33
C PRO A 226 3.10 7.31 23.69
N ALA A 227 3.55 8.04 22.67
CA ALA A 227 4.36 9.24 22.83
C ALA A 227 3.58 10.44 23.40
N ASN A 228 2.25 10.41 23.21
CA ASN A 228 1.36 11.48 23.73
C ASN A 228 -0.06 10.95 23.90
N ARG A 229 -0.91 11.81 24.51
CA ARG A 229 -2.31 11.47 24.78
C ARG A 229 -3.08 11.14 23.50
N PHE A 230 -2.81 11.84 22.38
CA PHE A 230 -3.52 11.55 21.12
C PHE A 230 -3.25 10.12 20.64
N VAL A 231 -1.98 9.67 20.66
CA VAL A 231 -1.64 8.30 20.25
C VAL A 231 -2.30 7.29 21.18
N ALA A 232 -2.27 7.54 22.51
CA ALA A 232 -2.93 6.67 23.50
C ALA A 232 -4.44 6.56 23.26
N ASP A 233 -5.12 7.69 23.09
CA ASP A 233 -6.57 7.74 22.86
C ASP A 233 -6.97 7.16 21.50
N PHE A 234 -6.10 7.30 20.50
CA PHE A 234 -6.38 6.86 19.12
C PHE A 234 -6.09 5.37 18.91
N VAL A 235 -5.13 4.78 19.60
CA VAL A 235 -4.72 3.36 19.41
C VAL A 235 -5.24 2.46 20.52
N GLY A 236 -5.51 3.00 21.69
CA GLY A 236 -6.07 2.28 22.83
C GLY A 236 -7.55 2.61 23.03
N THR A 237 -8.35 1.64 23.44
CA THR A 237 -9.63 1.92 24.11
C THR A 237 -9.27 2.47 25.48
N VAL A 238 -9.24 3.80 25.64
CA VAL A 238 -9.09 4.42 26.95
C VAL A 238 -10.40 4.17 27.70
N ASN A 239 -10.37 3.25 28.65
CA ASN A 239 -11.41 3.10 29.66
C ASN A 239 -11.29 4.23 30.70
#